data_3e19df2c9fae351c9b47ecbdd875bf74
#
_entry.id   3e19df2c9fae351c9b47ecbdd875bf74
#
_cell.length_a   1.000
_cell.length_b   1.000
_cell.length_c   1.000
_cell.angle_alpha   90.00
_cell.angle_beta   90.00
_cell.angle_gamma   90.00
#
_symmetry.space_group_name_H-M   'P 1'
#
loop_
_entity.id
_entity.type
_entity.pdbx_description
1 polymer ?
#
loop_
_entity_poly.entity_id
_entity_poly.type
_entity_poly.pdbx_seq_one_letter_code
_entity_poly.pdbx_strand_id
1 'polypeptide(L)'
;MGVLAERAGIPAGVFNVVPSSSSSAIGKEFCENPAVRKLTFTGSTEVGRILMKQAADQVMKCSMELGGNAPFIVFDDADLDAAVEGAILCKFRNNGQTCVCANRIYVQAGVYDAFAAKLVAAVEKLKVGDGFEEGVALGPLINPAAGEKVKEHIDDAKAKGATIALGANGAMDGNFLAPTIMTGVTQDMKVAQEETFGPLAPLFKFDTEDDVIAMANDTIFGLASYFYAKDLSRVYKVAEALEY
;
A
#
# COMPACT_ATOMS: atom_id res chain seq x y z
N MET A 1 -23.73 -10.01 -0.13
CA MET A 1 -23.26 -11.24 -0.84
C MET A 1 -24.16 -12.43 -0.53
N GLY A 2 -24.42 -12.82 0.73
CA GLY A 2 -25.27 -13.97 1.08
C GLY A 2 -26.64 -13.97 0.39
N VAL A 3 -27.38 -12.88 0.49
CA VAL A 3 -28.69 -12.70 -0.19
C VAL A 3 -28.59 -12.84 -1.71
N LEU A 4 -27.52 -12.32 -2.32
CA LEU A 4 -27.31 -12.44 -3.79
C LEU A 4 -26.98 -13.88 -4.19
N ALA A 5 -26.22 -14.60 -3.37
CA ALA A 5 -25.92 -16.01 -3.58
C ALA A 5 -27.21 -16.86 -3.55
N GLU A 6 -28.07 -16.65 -2.54
CA GLU A 6 -29.37 -17.30 -2.43
C GLU A 6 -30.27 -17.00 -3.65
N ARG A 7 -30.39 -15.72 -4.04
CA ARG A 7 -31.16 -15.31 -5.24
C ARG A 7 -30.62 -15.90 -6.54
N ALA A 8 -29.30 -16.14 -6.60
CA ALA A 8 -28.66 -16.81 -7.73
C ALA A 8 -28.83 -18.34 -7.74
N GLY A 9 -29.54 -18.91 -6.75
CA GLY A 9 -29.80 -20.34 -6.66
C GLY A 9 -28.67 -21.18 -6.07
N ILE A 10 -27.72 -20.57 -5.35
CA ILE A 10 -26.71 -21.33 -4.60
C ILE A 10 -27.41 -22.06 -3.44
N PRO A 11 -27.26 -23.40 -3.32
CA PRO A 11 -27.92 -24.16 -2.27
C PRO A 11 -27.54 -23.69 -0.86
N ALA A 12 -28.48 -23.79 0.07
CA ALA A 12 -28.22 -23.45 1.49
C ALA A 12 -27.04 -24.25 2.04
N GLY A 13 -26.19 -23.57 2.83
CA GLY A 13 -25.01 -24.16 3.45
C GLY A 13 -23.74 -24.17 2.56
N VAL A 14 -23.85 -23.89 1.26
CA VAL A 14 -22.68 -23.82 0.35
C VAL A 14 -21.90 -22.53 0.50
N PHE A 15 -22.60 -21.41 0.71
CA PHE A 15 -21.98 -20.10 0.94
C PHE A 15 -22.48 -19.49 2.25
N ASN A 16 -21.58 -19.30 3.22
CA ASN A 16 -21.89 -18.81 4.56
C ASN A 16 -21.08 -17.55 4.85
N VAL A 17 -21.71 -16.51 5.39
CA VAL A 17 -21.07 -15.28 5.83
C VAL A 17 -21.12 -15.23 7.36
N VAL A 18 -19.96 -15.29 8.03
CA VAL A 18 -19.84 -15.34 9.49
C VAL A 18 -19.04 -14.11 9.97
N PRO A 19 -19.69 -12.96 10.19
CA PRO A 19 -19.01 -11.78 10.72
C PRO A 19 -18.69 -11.97 12.20
N SER A 20 -17.53 -11.45 12.65
CA SER A 20 -17.13 -11.53 14.05
C SER A 20 -16.25 -10.36 14.44
N SER A 21 -16.39 -9.88 15.68
CA SER A 21 -15.44 -8.97 16.33
C SER A 21 -14.25 -9.72 16.95
N SER A 22 -14.27 -11.07 16.96
CA SER A 22 -13.21 -11.95 17.46
C SER A 22 -12.59 -12.74 16.31
N SER A 23 -11.90 -12.05 15.40
CA SER A 23 -11.30 -12.66 14.19
C SER A 23 -10.26 -13.75 14.51
N SER A 24 -9.51 -13.59 15.60
CA SER A 24 -8.52 -14.58 16.05
C SER A 24 -9.16 -15.93 16.43
N ALA A 25 -10.34 -15.92 17.08
CA ALA A 25 -11.06 -17.14 17.42
C ALA A 25 -11.56 -17.89 16.18
N ILE A 26 -12.08 -17.13 15.18
CA ILE A 26 -12.49 -17.71 13.89
C ILE A 26 -11.30 -18.30 13.15
N GLY A 27 -10.18 -17.55 13.07
CA GLY A 27 -8.95 -18.01 12.41
C GLY A 27 -8.41 -19.30 13.04
N LYS A 28 -8.41 -19.38 14.37
CA LYS A 28 -8.00 -20.57 15.11
C LYS A 28 -8.91 -21.75 14.79
N GLU A 29 -10.24 -21.59 14.89
CA GLU A 29 -11.22 -22.62 14.56
C GLU A 29 -11.03 -23.16 13.14
N PHE A 30 -10.82 -22.27 12.16
CA PHE A 30 -10.57 -22.69 10.77
C PHE A 30 -9.28 -23.50 10.62
N CYS A 31 -8.25 -23.19 11.38
CA CYS A 31 -6.96 -23.91 11.33
C CYS A 31 -6.97 -25.24 12.06
N GLU A 32 -7.76 -25.38 13.13
CA GLU A 32 -7.76 -26.57 14.01
C GLU A 32 -8.88 -27.57 13.68
N ASN A 33 -9.97 -27.10 13.07
CA ASN A 33 -11.13 -27.97 12.80
C ASN A 33 -10.88 -28.89 11.59
N PRO A 34 -10.96 -30.22 11.76
CA PRO A 34 -10.65 -31.19 10.70
C PRO A 34 -11.64 -31.18 9.54
N ALA A 35 -12.80 -30.52 9.67
CA ALA A 35 -13.72 -30.32 8.55
C ALA A 35 -13.23 -29.29 7.54
N VAL A 36 -12.36 -28.36 7.94
CA VAL A 36 -11.81 -27.34 7.07
C VAL A 36 -10.61 -27.90 6.30
N ARG A 37 -10.64 -27.80 4.99
CA ARG A 37 -9.63 -28.41 4.11
C ARG A 37 -8.71 -27.41 3.42
N LYS A 38 -9.14 -26.14 3.35
CA LYS A 38 -8.35 -25.07 2.76
C LYS A 38 -8.64 -23.75 3.46
N LEU A 39 -7.59 -22.99 3.73
CA LEU A 39 -7.66 -21.62 4.20
C LEU A 39 -7.25 -20.67 3.07
N THR A 40 -8.09 -19.68 2.78
CA THR A 40 -7.74 -18.53 1.95
C THR A 40 -7.83 -17.29 2.81
N PHE A 41 -6.77 -16.48 2.83
CA PHE A 41 -6.67 -15.31 3.70
C PHE A 41 -6.15 -14.10 2.91
N THR A 42 -6.77 -12.95 3.14
CA THR A 42 -6.28 -11.66 2.71
C THR A 42 -6.15 -10.75 3.93
N GLY A 43 -4.96 -10.21 4.17
CA GLY A 43 -4.70 -9.33 5.30
C GLY A 43 -3.22 -9.06 5.54
N SER A 44 -2.82 -8.70 6.77
CA SER A 44 -1.43 -8.38 7.06
C SER A 44 -0.52 -9.61 6.99
N THR A 45 0.75 -9.40 6.62
CA THR A 45 1.78 -10.45 6.58
C THR A 45 1.97 -11.10 7.94
N GLU A 46 1.86 -10.33 9.02
CA GLU A 46 1.96 -10.84 10.40
C GLU A 46 0.87 -11.87 10.71
N VAL A 47 -0.39 -11.53 10.44
CA VAL A 47 -1.52 -12.44 10.66
C VAL A 47 -1.42 -13.66 9.73
N GLY A 48 -1.01 -13.48 8.47
CA GLY A 48 -0.77 -14.59 7.56
C GLY A 48 0.24 -15.61 8.10
N ARG A 49 1.36 -15.13 8.68
CA ARG A 49 2.36 -16.00 9.32
C ARG A 49 1.78 -16.79 10.51
N ILE A 50 0.91 -16.16 11.32
CA ILE A 50 0.23 -16.82 12.43
C ILE A 50 -0.68 -17.94 11.92
N LEU A 51 -1.51 -17.64 10.93
CA LEU A 51 -2.44 -18.60 10.33
C LEU A 51 -1.72 -19.77 9.66
N MET A 52 -0.63 -19.51 8.93
CA MET A 52 0.18 -20.57 8.33
C MET A 52 0.77 -21.51 9.39
N LYS A 53 1.27 -20.97 10.52
CA LYS A 53 1.77 -21.78 11.63
C LYS A 53 0.67 -22.66 12.23
N GLN A 54 -0.53 -22.12 12.44
CA GLN A 54 -1.66 -22.86 12.97
C GLN A 54 -2.17 -23.94 11.99
N ALA A 55 -2.20 -23.63 10.71
CA ALA A 55 -2.62 -24.55 9.65
C ALA A 55 -1.64 -25.71 9.40
N ALA A 56 -0.38 -25.56 9.82
CA ALA A 56 0.68 -26.55 9.58
C ALA A 56 0.40 -27.88 10.28
N ASP A 57 -0.22 -27.89 11.47
CA ASP A 57 -0.54 -29.12 12.24
C ASP A 57 -1.47 -30.08 11.46
N GLN A 58 -2.33 -29.54 10.59
CA GLN A 58 -3.21 -30.32 9.72
C GLN A 58 -2.68 -30.47 8.29
N VAL A 59 -1.48 -29.96 8.00
CA VAL A 59 -0.95 -29.88 6.63
C VAL A 59 -1.97 -29.22 5.69
N MET A 60 -2.67 -28.21 6.19
CA MET A 60 -3.78 -27.56 5.49
C MET A 60 -3.28 -26.76 4.28
N LYS A 61 -4.00 -26.85 3.18
CA LYS A 61 -3.73 -26.03 1.99
C LYS A 61 -4.06 -24.57 2.26
N CYS A 62 -3.09 -23.68 2.11
CA CYS A 62 -3.24 -22.24 2.29
C CYS A 62 -3.06 -21.48 0.97
N SER A 63 -3.87 -20.42 0.79
CA SER A 63 -3.65 -19.38 -0.23
C SER A 63 -3.63 -18.04 0.48
N MET A 64 -2.52 -17.29 0.37
CA MET A 64 -2.27 -16.08 1.15
C MET A 64 -2.10 -14.88 0.24
N GLU A 65 -2.94 -13.86 0.45
CA GLU A 65 -2.82 -12.52 -0.11
C GLU A 65 -2.47 -11.58 1.04
N LEU A 66 -1.24 -11.07 1.04
CA LEU A 66 -0.68 -10.40 2.21
C LEU A 66 -0.40 -8.91 1.92
N GLY A 67 0.30 -8.24 2.82
CA GLY A 67 0.68 -6.86 2.68
C GLY A 67 1.69 -6.61 1.55
N GLY A 68 1.83 -5.38 1.15
CA GLY A 68 2.77 -4.91 0.14
C GLY A 68 3.47 -3.63 0.55
N ASN A 69 4.60 -3.35 -0.06
CA ASN A 69 5.32 -2.09 0.11
C ASN A 69 5.93 -1.64 -1.23
N ALA A 70 5.05 -1.54 -2.25
CA ALA A 70 5.43 -1.38 -3.64
C ALA A 70 6.35 -0.18 -3.88
N PRO A 71 7.48 -0.35 -4.58
CA PRO A 71 8.25 0.74 -5.13
C PRO A 71 7.52 1.32 -6.35
N PHE A 72 7.60 2.65 -6.48
CA PHE A 72 7.21 3.40 -7.65
C PHE A 72 8.41 4.24 -8.09
N ILE A 73 9.04 3.87 -9.19
CA ILE A 73 10.33 4.41 -9.59
C ILE A 73 10.16 5.36 -10.79
N VAL A 74 10.68 6.58 -10.68
CA VAL A 74 10.65 7.58 -11.77
C VAL A 74 12.07 7.91 -12.19
N PHE A 75 12.44 7.49 -13.39
CA PHE A 75 13.74 7.78 -13.98
C PHE A 75 13.77 9.16 -14.64
N ASP A 76 14.97 9.67 -14.93
CA ASP A 76 15.20 11.00 -15.50
C ASP A 76 14.67 11.16 -16.94
N ASP A 77 14.53 10.05 -17.68
CA ASP A 77 13.98 10.00 -19.03
C ASP A 77 12.45 9.80 -19.06
N ALA A 78 11.81 9.64 -17.91
CA ALA A 78 10.36 9.41 -17.82
C ALA A 78 9.53 10.59 -18.33
N ASP A 79 8.32 10.31 -18.79
CA ASP A 79 7.29 11.32 -18.93
C ASP A 79 6.75 11.67 -17.53
N LEU A 80 7.13 12.85 -17.02
CA LEU A 80 6.78 13.25 -15.65
C LEU A 80 5.29 13.46 -15.45
N ASP A 81 4.56 13.90 -16.47
CA ASP A 81 3.11 14.10 -16.33
C ASP A 81 2.39 12.77 -16.24
N ALA A 82 2.75 11.80 -17.08
CA ALA A 82 2.26 10.43 -16.98
C ALA A 82 2.66 9.76 -15.66
N ALA A 83 3.89 9.99 -15.18
CA ALA A 83 4.37 9.44 -13.91
C ALA A 83 3.60 10.02 -12.70
N VAL A 84 3.26 11.31 -12.71
CA VAL A 84 2.43 11.95 -11.65
C VAL A 84 1.02 11.39 -11.66
N GLU A 85 0.40 11.25 -12.83
CA GLU A 85 -0.93 10.63 -12.96
C GLU A 85 -0.93 9.20 -12.42
N GLY A 86 0.06 8.40 -12.82
CA GLY A 86 0.25 7.04 -12.32
C GLY A 86 0.49 6.99 -10.81
N ALA A 87 1.28 7.91 -10.25
CA ALA A 87 1.50 7.98 -8.80
C ALA A 87 0.21 8.26 -8.03
N ILE A 88 -0.64 9.16 -8.54
CA ILE A 88 -1.96 9.44 -7.95
C ILE A 88 -2.84 8.20 -7.95
N LEU A 89 -2.95 7.52 -9.09
CA LEU A 89 -3.75 6.31 -9.24
C LEU A 89 -3.25 5.17 -8.34
N CYS A 90 -1.94 4.97 -8.28
CA CYS A 90 -1.34 3.91 -7.48
C CYS A 90 -1.34 4.22 -5.98
N LYS A 91 -1.17 5.49 -5.58
CA LYS A 91 -1.00 5.86 -4.16
C LYS A 91 -2.30 6.23 -3.46
N PHE A 92 -3.18 6.96 -4.13
CA PHE A 92 -4.31 7.57 -3.44
C PHE A 92 -5.65 6.87 -3.68
N ARG A 93 -5.74 5.90 -4.60
CA ARG A 93 -6.91 5.04 -4.74
C ARG A 93 -7.26 4.39 -3.40
N ASN A 94 -8.55 4.39 -3.04
CA ASN A 94 -9.05 3.88 -1.76
C ASN A 94 -8.32 4.49 -0.54
N ASN A 95 -7.93 5.76 -0.66
CA ASN A 95 -7.19 6.49 0.37
C ASN A 95 -5.85 5.83 0.77
N GLY A 96 -5.18 5.17 -0.19
CA GLY A 96 -3.94 4.45 0.05
C GLY A 96 -4.08 3.12 0.78
N GLN A 97 -5.31 2.65 1.01
CA GLN A 97 -5.59 1.40 1.73
C GLN A 97 -5.74 0.23 0.76
N THR A 98 -4.67 -0.07 0.02
CA THR A 98 -4.58 -1.21 -0.89
C THR A 98 -3.20 -1.87 -0.79
N CYS A 99 -3.15 -3.21 -0.86
CA CYS A 99 -1.91 -3.98 -0.78
C CYS A 99 -0.93 -3.74 -1.95
N VAL A 100 -1.45 -3.29 -3.10
CA VAL A 100 -0.65 -2.91 -4.28
C VAL A 100 -0.33 -1.41 -4.32
N CYS A 101 -0.55 -0.68 -3.23
CA CYS A 101 -0.33 0.76 -3.16
C CYS A 101 1.15 1.10 -3.28
N ALA A 102 1.49 2.11 -4.08
CA ALA A 102 2.84 2.67 -4.14
C ALA A 102 3.19 3.32 -2.79
N ASN A 103 3.93 2.64 -1.95
CA ASN A 103 4.33 3.12 -0.62
C ASN A 103 5.70 3.77 -0.61
N ARG A 104 6.56 3.46 -1.57
CA ARG A 104 7.93 3.99 -1.69
C ARG A 104 8.12 4.60 -3.07
N ILE A 105 8.03 5.94 -3.16
CA ILE A 105 8.16 6.66 -4.43
C ILE A 105 9.60 7.11 -4.61
N TYR A 106 10.36 6.39 -5.42
CA TYR A 106 11.74 6.66 -5.76
C TYR A 106 11.83 7.55 -6.98
N VAL A 107 12.53 8.67 -6.89
CA VAL A 107 12.66 9.63 -7.98
C VAL A 107 14.13 9.94 -8.23
N GLN A 108 14.59 9.80 -9.49
CA GLN A 108 15.97 10.06 -9.85
C GLN A 108 16.34 11.54 -9.62
N ALA A 109 17.55 11.79 -9.13
CA ALA A 109 17.99 13.09 -8.64
C ALA A 109 17.76 14.24 -9.64
N GLY A 110 17.98 14.00 -10.92
CA GLY A 110 17.82 15.02 -11.97
C GLY A 110 16.39 15.53 -12.17
N VAL A 111 15.39 14.76 -11.77
CA VAL A 111 13.96 15.11 -11.95
C VAL A 111 13.20 15.18 -10.62
N TYR A 112 13.87 14.98 -9.51
CA TYR A 112 13.26 14.87 -8.19
C TYR A 112 12.39 16.09 -7.82
N ASP A 113 12.96 17.29 -7.90
CA ASP A 113 12.27 18.51 -7.50
C ASP A 113 11.10 18.84 -8.45
N ALA A 114 11.29 18.60 -9.74
CA ALA A 114 10.25 18.81 -10.75
C ALA A 114 9.06 17.84 -10.55
N PHE A 115 9.34 16.56 -10.29
CA PHE A 115 8.32 15.57 -9.99
C PHE A 115 7.59 15.89 -8.68
N ALA A 116 8.31 16.23 -7.61
CA ALA A 116 7.73 16.60 -6.32
C ALA A 116 6.76 17.79 -6.45
N ALA A 117 7.17 18.86 -7.14
CA ALA A 117 6.33 20.03 -7.37
C ALA A 117 5.06 19.69 -8.16
N LYS A 118 5.16 18.88 -9.22
CA LYS A 118 4.01 18.43 -10.01
C LYS A 118 3.07 17.55 -9.20
N LEU A 119 3.60 16.63 -8.40
CA LEU A 119 2.80 15.74 -7.55
C LEU A 119 2.05 16.55 -6.48
N VAL A 120 2.69 17.49 -5.82
CA VAL A 120 2.05 18.41 -4.85
C VAL A 120 0.87 19.13 -5.52
N ALA A 121 1.10 19.81 -6.63
CA ALA A 121 0.08 20.58 -7.35
C ALA A 121 -1.12 19.71 -7.83
N ALA A 122 -0.88 18.43 -8.09
CA ALA A 122 -1.92 17.50 -8.49
C ALA A 122 -2.70 16.93 -7.28
N VAL A 123 -2.01 16.61 -6.19
CA VAL A 123 -2.62 16.05 -4.97
C VAL A 123 -3.42 17.10 -4.20
N GLU A 124 -3.05 18.39 -4.24
CA GLU A 124 -3.83 19.48 -3.67
C GLU A 124 -5.27 19.58 -4.20
N LYS A 125 -5.52 19.05 -5.41
CA LYS A 125 -6.83 19.06 -6.06
C LYS A 125 -7.73 17.91 -5.61
N LEU A 126 -7.20 16.93 -4.86
CA LEU A 126 -7.94 15.77 -4.41
C LEU A 126 -8.89 16.17 -3.26
N LYS A 127 -10.19 16.07 -3.50
CA LYS A 127 -11.20 16.34 -2.47
C LYS A 127 -11.29 15.15 -1.51
N VAL A 128 -11.17 15.44 -0.22
CA VAL A 128 -11.43 14.49 0.87
C VAL A 128 -12.84 14.67 1.38
N GLY A 129 -13.59 13.59 1.59
CA GLY A 129 -14.96 13.70 2.09
C GLY A 129 -15.75 12.39 1.98
N ASP A 130 -17.08 12.51 2.12
CA ASP A 130 -17.97 11.37 1.96
C ASP A 130 -18.00 10.92 0.49
N GLY A 131 -17.80 9.62 0.27
CA GLY A 131 -17.77 9.03 -1.07
C GLY A 131 -19.08 9.11 -1.86
N PHE A 132 -20.17 9.51 -1.24
CA PHE A 132 -21.45 9.82 -1.92
C PHE A 132 -21.51 11.26 -2.44
N GLU A 133 -20.59 12.13 -2.07
CA GLU A 133 -20.51 13.49 -2.60
C GLU A 133 -19.78 13.52 -3.95
N GLU A 134 -20.25 14.39 -4.84
CA GLU A 134 -19.63 14.56 -6.17
C GLU A 134 -18.20 15.11 -6.06
N GLY A 135 -17.31 14.52 -6.84
CA GLY A 135 -15.90 14.94 -6.94
C GLY A 135 -15.03 14.53 -5.76
N VAL A 136 -15.54 13.80 -4.76
CA VAL A 136 -14.71 13.23 -3.69
C VAL A 136 -13.83 12.12 -4.25
N ALA A 137 -12.52 12.24 -4.01
CA ALA A 137 -11.49 11.29 -4.43
C ALA A 137 -11.01 10.41 -3.28
N LEU A 138 -11.01 10.93 -2.05
CA LEU A 138 -10.47 10.28 -0.85
C LEU A 138 -11.55 10.19 0.22
N GLY A 139 -11.91 8.97 0.58
CA GLY A 139 -12.83 8.66 1.67
C GLY A 139 -12.13 8.58 3.04
N PRO A 140 -12.82 8.06 4.07
CA PRO A 140 -12.24 7.86 5.39
C PRO A 140 -11.26 6.67 5.43
N LEU A 141 -10.37 6.67 6.41
CA LEU A 141 -9.66 5.46 6.82
C LEU A 141 -10.63 4.50 7.51
N ILE A 142 -10.29 3.20 7.51
CA ILE A 142 -11.14 2.15 8.05
C ILE A 142 -11.47 2.31 9.55
N ASN A 143 -10.52 2.84 10.33
CA ASN A 143 -10.65 3.07 11.76
C ASN A 143 -9.59 4.07 12.26
N PRO A 144 -9.71 4.56 13.53
CA PRO A 144 -8.71 5.48 14.11
C PRO A 144 -7.29 4.91 14.16
N ALA A 145 -7.12 3.62 14.43
CA ALA A 145 -5.80 3.01 14.52
C ALA A 145 -5.02 3.08 13.19
N ALA A 146 -5.72 3.05 12.05
CA ALA A 146 -5.09 3.26 10.75
C ALA A 146 -4.50 4.68 10.63
N GLY A 147 -5.21 5.70 11.15
CA GLY A 147 -4.71 7.06 11.18
C GLY A 147 -3.54 7.26 12.14
N GLU A 148 -3.57 6.62 13.31
CA GLU A 148 -2.46 6.62 14.27
C GLU A 148 -1.18 6.04 13.64
N LYS A 149 -1.31 4.94 12.88
CA LYS A 149 -0.18 4.35 12.15
C LYS A 149 0.41 5.31 11.11
N VAL A 150 -0.43 5.96 10.31
CA VAL A 150 0.05 6.95 9.33
C VAL A 150 0.76 8.10 10.03
N LYS A 151 0.19 8.59 11.14
CA LYS A 151 0.82 9.64 11.95
C LYS A 151 2.16 9.21 12.52
N GLU A 152 2.28 7.97 13.02
CA GLU A 152 3.54 7.42 13.53
C GLU A 152 4.62 7.42 12.43
N HIS A 153 4.27 7.03 11.20
CA HIS A 153 5.19 7.06 10.07
C HIS A 153 5.63 8.48 9.69
N ILE A 154 4.70 9.45 9.72
CA ILE A 154 5.01 10.86 9.49
C ILE A 154 5.96 11.39 10.58
N ASP A 155 5.67 11.10 11.85
CA ASP A 155 6.48 11.59 12.98
C ASP A 155 7.88 10.97 12.97
N ASP A 156 8.02 9.67 12.68
CA ASP A 156 9.33 9.01 12.52
C ASP A 156 10.14 9.66 11.40
N ALA A 157 9.53 9.85 10.23
CA ALA A 157 10.21 10.42 9.07
C ALA A 157 10.66 11.87 9.36
N LYS A 158 9.83 12.70 10.01
CA LYS A 158 10.20 14.04 10.42
C LYS A 158 11.34 14.06 11.43
N ALA A 159 11.30 13.19 12.44
CA ALA A 159 12.35 13.08 13.44
C ALA A 159 13.71 12.72 12.81
N LYS A 160 13.70 12.05 11.67
CA LYS A 160 14.88 11.66 10.88
C LYS A 160 15.22 12.63 9.74
N GLY A 161 14.55 13.78 9.65
CA GLY A 161 14.91 14.88 8.76
C GLY A 161 14.08 15.02 7.50
N ALA A 162 13.05 14.17 7.28
CA ALA A 162 12.12 14.37 6.18
C ALA A 162 11.23 15.60 6.37
N THR A 163 10.80 16.21 5.28
CA THR A 163 9.98 17.42 5.27
C THR A 163 8.60 17.14 4.69
N ILE A 164 7.54 17.68 5.29
CA ILE A 164 6.20 17.65 4.72
C ILE A 164 6.12 18.70 3.61
N ALA A 165 5.94 18.26 2.37
CA ALA A 165 5.71 19.12 1.22
C ALA A 165 4.22 19.47 1.04
N LEU A 166 3.33 18.56 1.45
CA LEU A 166 1.87 18.75 1.44
C LEU A 166 1.25 17.93 2.58
N GLY A 167 0.17 18.44 3.19
CA GLY A 167 -0.61 17.72 4.18
C GLY A 167 -0.61 18.36 5.57
N ALA A 168 -1.48 17.84 6.47
CA ALA A 168 -1.79 18.41 7.77
C ALA A 168 -1.06 17.71 8.93
N ASN A 169 0.16 17.22 8.74
CA ASN A 169 0.98 16.60 9.79
C ASN A 169 0.28 15.39 10.47
N GLY A 170 -0.53 14.63 9.73
CA GLY A 170 -1.27 13.49 10.27
C GLY A 170 -2.48 13.86 11.13
N ALA A 171 -2.91 15.13 11.12
CA ALA A 171 -4.14 15.52 11.81
C ALA A 171 -5.37 14.91 11.12
N MET A 172 -6.28 14.33 11.92
CA MET A 172 -7.50 13.70 11.45
C MET A 172 -8.74 14.49 11.88
N ASP A 173 -9.77 14.45 11.03
CA ASP A 173 -11.14 14.80 11.39
C ASP A 173 -11.99 13.52 11.33
N GLY A 174 -12.33 12.97 12.48
CA GLY A 174 -12.88 11.62 12.59
C GLY A 174 -11.89 10.59 12.00
N ASN A 175 -12.31 9.86 10.96
CA ASN A 175 -11.46 8.93 10.20
C ASN A 175 -10.91 9.54 8.89
N PHE A 176 -11.16 10.81 8.62
CA PHE A 176 -10.66 11.48 7.43
C PHE A 176 -9.24 12.00 7.68
N LEU A 177 -8.33 11.63 6.79
CA LEU A 177 -6.95 12.07 6.81
C LEU A 177 -6.61 12.72 5.47
N ALA A 178 -6.11 13.95 5.52
CA ALA A 178 -5.64 14.65 4.32
C ALA A 178 -4.44 13.92 3.69
N PRO A 179 -4.36 13.86 2.35
CA PRO A 179 -3.22 13.28 1.67
C PRO A 179 -1.96 14.04 2.05
N THR A 180 -0.89 13.28 2.31
CA THR A 180 0.39 13.84 2.76
C THR A 180 1.50 13.43 1.81
N ILE A 181 2.35 14.38 1.42
CA ILE A 181 3.57 14.17 0.64
C ILE A 181 4.77 14.55 1.50
N MET A 182 5.75 13.67 1.59
CA MET A 182 7.01 13.94 2.28
C MET A 182 8.19 13.86 1.33
N THR A 183 9.14 14.78 1.47
CA THR A 183 10.40 14.83 0.73
C THR A 183 11.60 14.59 1.64
N GLY A 184 12.75 14.23 1.07
CA GLY A 184 13.96 13.93 1.84
C GLY A 184 13.85 12.66 2.68
N VAL A 185 13.03 11.71 2.23
CA VAL A 185 12.85 10.43 2.91
C VAL A 185 14.02 9.50 2.62
N THR A 186 14.45 8.72 3.62
CA THR A 186 15.60 7.81 3.56
C THR A 186 15.21 6.39 3.98
N GLN A 187 16.07 5.39 3.64
CA GLN A 187 15.79 3.96 3.85
C GLN A 187 15.73 3.53 5.33
N ASP A 188 16.25 4.33 6.26
CA ASP A 188 16.20 4.06 7.70
C ASP A 188 14.88 4.51 8.37
N MET A 189 13.98 5.14 7.62
CA MET A 189 12.67 5.58 8.09
C MET A 189 11.64 4.45 8.03
N LYS A 190 10.67 4.44 8.96
CA LYS A 190 9.61 3.40 9.00
C LYS A 190 8.87 3.26 7.68
N VAL A 191 8.59 4.35 6.99
CA VAL A 191 7.92 4.35 5.67
C VAL A 191 8.66 3.58 4.58
N ALA A 192 9.97 3.31 4.74
CA ALA A 192 10.75 2.49 3.83
C ALA A 192 10.56 0.99 4.10
N GLN A 193 10.36 0.60 5.36
CA GLN A 193 10.38 -0.78 5.82
C GLN A 193 8.99 -1.36 6.10
N GLU A 194 8.00 -0.51 6.40
CA GLU A 194 6.67 -0.93 6.81
C GLU A 194 5.60 -0.45 5.81
N GLU A 195 4.60 -1.29 5.56
CA GLU A 195 3.42 -0.90 4.80
C GLU A 195 2.64 0.17 5.55
N THR A 196 2.47 1.37 4.95
CA THR A 196 1.74 2.48 5.59
C THR A 196 0.22 2.26 5.60
N PHE A 197 -0.34 1.77 4.50
CA PHE A 197 -1.78 1.52 4.29
C PHE A 197 -2.65 2.77 4.53
N GLY A 198 -2.22 3.89 3.97
CA GLY A 198 -2.86 5.20 4.12
C GLY A 198 -2.35 6.22 3.10
N PRO A 199 -2.88 7.46 3.11
CA PRO A 199 -2.64 8.46 2.07
C PRO A 199 -1.32 9.24 2.29
N LEU A 200 -0.24 8.54 2.55
CA LEU A 200 1.11 9.09 2.73
C LEU A 200 2.00 8.71 1.54
N ALA A 201 2.50 9.69 0.82
CA ALA A 201 3.41 9.55 -0.32
C ALA A 201 4.83 10.01 0.05
N PRO A 202 5.71 9.12 0.52
CA PRO A 202 7.11 9.44 0.80
C PRO A 202 7.94 9.41 -0.48
N LEU A 203 8.70 10.47 -0.74
CA LEU A 203 9.58 10.61 -1.89
C LEU A 203 11.04 10.36 -1.49
N PHE A 204 11.64 9.35 -2.09
CA PHE A 204 13.04 8.98 -1.93
C PHE A 204 13.84 9.46 -3.14
N LYS A 205 15.04 9.98 -2.92
CA LYS A 205 15.95 10.35 -4.00
C LYS A 205 16.93 9.22 -4.26
N PHE A 206 17.23 8.95 -5.54
CA PHE A 206 18.29 8.03 -5.94
C PHE A 206 19.13 8.64 -7.08
N ASP A 207 20.34 8.15 -7.25
CA ASP A 207 21.25 8.62 -8.28
C ASP A 207 21.38 7.65 -9.46
N THR A 208 21.62 6.38 -9.22
CA THR A 208 21.87 5.36 -10.26
C THR A 208 20.79 4.28 -10.31
N GLU A 209 20.71 3.57 -11.45
CA GLU A 209 19.81 2.42 -11.61
C GLU A 209 20.09 1.32 -10.58
N ASP A 210 21.35 1.03 -10.32
CA ASP A 210 21.74 -0.04 -9.38
C ASP A 210 21.37 0.33 -7.94
N ASP A 211 21.50 1.62 -7.56
CA ASP A 211 21.05 2.10 -6.25
C ASP A 211 19.55 1.86 -6.06
N VAL A 212 18.73 2.29 -7.02
CA VAL A 212 17.26 2.18 -6.86
C VAL A 212 16.79 0.73 -6.91
N ILE A 213 17.43 -0.13 -7.69
CA ILE A 213 17.13 -1.58 -7.70
C ILE A 213 17.43 -2.18 -6.31
N ALA A 214 18.60 -1.87 -5.73
CA ALA A 214 18.96 -2.33 -4.39
C ALA A 214 17.97 -1.81 -3.33
N MET A 215 17.65 -0.51 -3.37
CA MET A 215 16.69 0.12 -2.45
C MET A 215 15.27 -0.47 -2.62
N ALA A 216 14.84 -0.75 -3.83
CA ALA A 216 13.54 -1.33 -4.12
C ALA A 216 13.42 -2.76 -3.56
N ASN A 217 14.44 -3.58 -3.76
CA ASN A 217 14.46 -4.98 -3.32
C ASN A 217 14.73 -5.15 -1.80
N ASP A 218 15.18 -4.09 -1.10
CA ASP A 218 15.40 -4.13 0.36
C ASP A 218 14.07 -4.10 1.13
N THR A 219 13.34 -5.21 1.06
CA THR A 219 12.03 -5.37 1.69
C THR A 219 11.66 -6.85 1.84
N ILE A 220 10.74 -7.14 2.77
CA ILE A 220 10.14 -8.48 2.93
C ILE A 220 8.92 -8.69 2.03
N PHE A 221 8.48 -7.65 1.32
CA PHE A 221 7.30 -7.69 0.47
C PHE A 221 7.68 -7.93 -1.00
N GLY A 222 6.74 -8.48 -1.78
CA GLY A 222 6.96 -8.77 -3.19
C GLY A 222 5.64 -8.99 -3.91
N LEU A 223 4.74 -7.99 -3.93
CA LEU A 223 3.42 -8.11 -4.52
C LEU A 223 3.26 -7.28 -5.80
N ALA A 224 3.75 -6.04 -5.80
CA ALA A 224 3.64 -5.13 -6.93
C ALA A 224 4.83 -4.17 -6.98
N SER A 225 5.24 -3.78 -8.18
CA SER A 225 6.23 -2.74 -8.45
C SER A 225 5.83 -1.94 -9.68
N TYR A 226 6.24 -0.68 -9.71
CA TYR A 226 5.92 0.25 -10.79
C TYR A 226 7.15 1.06 -11.17
N PHE A 227 7.35 1.34 -12.44
CA PHE A 227 8.39 2.27 -12.85
C PHE A 227 8.05 2.99 -14.15
N TYR A 228 8.63 4.15 -14.34
CA TYR A 228 8.51 5.02 -15.51
C TYR A 228 9.88 5.31 -16.10
N ALA A 229 10.10 4.90 -17.32
CA ALA A 229 11.30 5.14 -18.13
C ALA A 229 10.94 5.07 -19.61
N LYS A 230 11.79 5.66 -20.49
CA LYS A 230 11.66 5.57 -21.95
C LYS A 230 12.75 4.72 -22.59
N ASP A 231 13.94 4.66 -22.00
CA ASP A 231 15.03 3.83 -22.52
C ASP A 231 14.70 2.33 -22.41
N LEU A 232 14.67 1.65 -23.55
CA LEU A 232 14.28 0.25 -23.63
C LEU A 232 15.25 -0.68 -22.89
N SER A 233 16.56 -0.39 -22.92
CA SER A 233 17.57 -1.18 -22.21
C SER A 233 17.37 -1.08 -20.70
N ARG A 234 17.10 0.13 -20.22
CA ARG A 234 16.73 0.39 -18.81
C ARG A 234 15.46 -0.37 -18.42
N VAL A 235 14.42 -0.32 -19.27
CA VAL A 235 13.14 -1.01 -19.00
C VAL A 235 13.36 -2.50 -18.79
N TYR A 236 14.09 -3.16 -19.66
CA TYR A 236 14.38 -4.59 -19.52
C TYR A 236 15.25 -4.88 -18.28
N LYS A 237 16.35 -4.11 -18.08
CA LYS A 237 17.23 -4.29 -16.93
C LYS A 237 16.46 -4.18 -15.60
N VAL A 238 15.66 -3.13 -15.46
CA VAL A 238 14.89 -2.88 -14.22
C VAL A 238 13.81 -3.93 -14.01
N ALA A 239 13.05 -4.28 -15.08
CA ALA A 239 11.99 -5.28 -14.99
C ALA A 239 12.51 -6.67 -14.60
N GLU A 240 13.70 -7.06 -15.06
CA GLU A 240 14.33 -8.34 -14.71
C GLU A 240 14.98 -8.34 -13.33
N ALA A 241 15.38 -7.16 -12.82
CA ALA A 241 16.10 -7.03 -11.56
C ALA A 241 15.20 -6.80 -10.34
N LEU A 242 13.96 -6.34 -10.53
CA LEU A 242 13.01 -6.16 -9.43
C LEU A 242 12.43 -7.50 -8.97
N GLU A 243 12.47 -7.75 -7.67
CA GLU A 243 12.03 -9.01 -7.03
C GLU A 243 10.57 -8.93 -6.53
N TYR A 244 9.61 -8.63 -7.47
CA TYR A 244 8.19 -8.39 -7.15
C TYR A 244 7.22 -9.23 -7.97
#